data_6320277d924dbb9409083877697abef8
#
_entry.id   6320277d924dbb9409083877697abef8
#
_cell.length_a   1.000
_cell.length_b   1.000
_cell.length_c   1.000
_cell.angle_alpha   90.00
_cell.angle_beta   90.00
_cell.angle_gamma   90.00
#
_symmetry.space_group_name_H-M   'P 1'
#
loop_
_entity.id
_entity.type
_entity.pdbx_description
1 polymer ?
#
loop_
_entity_poly.entity_id
_entity_poly.type
_entity_poly.pdbx_seq_one_letter_code
_entity_poly.pdbx_strand_id
1 'polypeptide(L)'
;MLIITIKQGKEHSLLKGDPWIYLSAVEKVEGRPQERNKPGATAIVQSSARRFLARAAYNAKSQIAARVWTLREDEPVDHALIKRRVQAALARRLDAWRSADPQALVQLVDAEQDGLPGLLVHGYGGADGEGGQGGYLVCQFNAAAVEFWKVPIVQALLRETGCPNVYERSDKLVRDAEGLFVKARALAGEEPPQRLMVREGERLKPMDIRTGFTYPR
;
A
#
# COMPACT_ATOMS: atom_id res chain seq x y z
N MET A 1 1.94 -10.19 -21.80
CA MET A 1 0.95 -10.50 -20.74
C MET A 1 1.57 -11.54 -19.83
N LEU A 2 1.57 -11.28 -18.52
CA LEU A 2 2.15 -12.17 -17.51
C LEU A 2 1.09 -13.14 -16.99
N ILE A 3 1.44 -14.42 -16.89
CA ILE A 3 0.52 -15.47 -16.44
C ILE A 3 1.23 -16.28 -15.35
N ILE A 4 0.55 -16.48 -14.22
CA ILE A 4 0.98 -17.35 -13.13
C ILE A 4 0.07 -18.56 -13.09
N THR A 5 0.62 -19.76 -13.20
CA THR A 5 -0.12 -21.00 -13.01
C THR A 5 0.12 -21.52 -11.60
N ILE A 6 -0.95 -21.81 -10.88
CA ILE A 6 -0.94 -22.37 -9.53
C ILE A 6 -0.92 -23.90 -9.61
N LYS A 7 -0.09 -24.53 -8.78
CA LYS A 7 -0.04 -25.99 -8.63
C LYS A 7 -1.41 -26.54 -8.25
N GLN A 8 -1.76 -27.69 -8.79
CA GLN A 8 -3.01 -28.37 -8.49
C GLN A 8 -3.17 -28.56 -6.97
N GLY A 9 -4.34 -28.17 -6.44
CA GLY A 9 -4.67 -28.25 -5.01
C GLY A 9 -4.12 -27.11 -4.15
N LYS A 10 -3.26 -26.22 -4.69
CA LYS A 10 -2.74 -25.06 -3.95
C LYS A 10 -3.59 -23.79 -4.14
N GLU A 11 -4.59 -23.85 -5.00
CA GLU A 11 -5.56 -22.77 -5.23
C GLU A 11 -6.57 -22.57 -4.09
N HIS A 12 -6.65 -23.54 -3.17
CA HIS A 12 -7.66 -23.51 -2.09
C HIS A 12 -7.55 -22.31 -1.15
N SER A 13 -6.32 -21.85 -0.80
CA SER A 13 -6.13 -20.67 0.04
C SER A 13 -6.66 -19.42 -0.66
N LEU A 14 -6.33 -19.25 -1.94
CA LEU A 14 -6.82 -18.14 -2.76
C LEU A 14 -8.35 -18.14 -2.88
N LEU A 15 -8.96 -19.30 -3.10
CA LEU A 15 -10.42 -19.44 -3.17
C LEU A 15 -11.13 -19.19 -1.84
N LYS A 16 -10.41 -19.30 -0.72
CA LYS A 16 -10.89 -18.95 0.62
C LYS A 16 -10.67 -17.47 0.97
N GLY A 17 -10.10 -16.69 0.04
CA GLY A 17 -9.91 -15.26 0.21
C GLY A 17 -8.52 -14.84 0.71
N ASP A 18 -7.54 -15.76 0.76
CA ASP A 18 -6.15 -15.39 1.06
C ASP A 18 -5.63 -14.48 -0.07
N PRO A 19 -5.20 -13.25 0.24
CA PRO A 19 -4.74 -12.31 -0.78
C PRO A 19 -3.30 -12.59 -1.25
N TRP A 20 -2.61 -13.58 -0.68
CA TRP A 20 -1.21 -13.86 -0.91
C TRP A 20 -1.00 -15.20 -1.64
N ILE A 21 -0.20 -15.15 -2.68
CA ILE A 21 0.22 -16.33 -3.43
C ILE A 21 1.70 -16.55 -3.16
N TYR A 22 2.00 -17.58 -2.37
CA TYR A 22 3.38 -17.92 -2.03
C TYR A 22 4.09 -18.60 -3.18
N LEU A 23 5.41 -18.40 -3.28
CA LEU A 23 6.26 -19.02 -4.30
C LEU A 23 6.11 -20.55 -4.35
N SER A 24 5.91 -21.18 -3.19
CA SER A 24 5.69 -22.63 -3.10
C SER A 24 4.42 -23.12 -3.79
N ALA A 25 3.41 -22.25 -3.96
CA ALA A 25 2.17 -22.56 -4.64
C ALA A 25 2.25 -22.35 -6.17
N VAL A 26 3.28 -21.66 -6.66
CA VAL A 26 3.44 -21.36 -8.09
C VAL A 26 4.04 -22.58 -8.80
N GLU A 27 3.39 -23.01 -9.89
CA GLU A 27 3.91 -24.05 -10.79
C GLU A 27 4.84 -23.45 -11.84
N LYS A 28 4.39 -22.39 -12.51
CA LYS A 28 5.15 -21.67 -13.52
C LYS A 28 4.71 -20.23 -13.67
N VAL A 29 5.61 -19.42 -14.22
CA VAL A 29 5.34 -18.02 -14.59
C VAL A 29 5.72 -17.84 -16.05
N GLU A 30 4.76 -17.44 -16.88
CA GLU A 30 4.91 -17.23 -18.32
C GLU A 30 4.77 -15.74 -18.64
N GLY A 31 5.53 -15.26 -19.60
CA GLY A 31 5.53 -13.87 -20.03
C GLY A 31 6.90 -13.45 -20.57
N ARG A 32 6.96 -12.26 -21.12
CA ARG A 32 8.23 -11.71 -21.63
C ARG A 32 9.19 -11.46 -20.47
N PRO A 33 10.52 -11.60 -20.66
CA PRO A 33 11.50 -11.34 -19.60
C PRO A 33 11.33 -9.97 -18.95
N GLN A 34 11.04 -8.93 -19.73
CA GLN A 34 10.84 -7.57 -19.23
C GLN A 34 9.63 -7.47 -18.29
N GLU A 35 8.55 -8.23 -18.57
CA GLU A 35 7.36 -8.26 -17.70
C GLU A 35 7.64 -9.04 -16.41
N ARG A 36 8.33 -10.19 -16.50
CA ARG A 36 8.68 -11.02 -15.35
C ARG A 36 9.67 -10.35 -14.40
N ASN A 37 10.55 -9.52 -14.92
CA ASN A 37 11.57 -8.82 -14.13
C ASN A 37 11.09 -7.47 -13.58
N LYS A 38 9.84 -7.07 -13.86
CA LYS A 38 9.25 -5.81 -13.37
C LYS A 38 8.44 -6.07 -12.10
N PRO A 39 8.97 -5.75 -10.89
CA PRO A 39 8.25 -5.97 -9.66
C PRO A 39 6.90 -5.23 -9.66
N GLY A 40 5.84 -5.91 -9.23
CA GLY A 40 4.49 -5.35 -9.18
C GLY A 40 3.71 -5.38 -10.50
N ALA A 41 4.31 -5.90 -11.58
CA ALA A 41 3.59 -6.07 -12.85
C ALA A 41 2.35 -6.97 -12.65
N THR A 42 1.23 -6.55 -13.25
CA THR A 42 -0.03 -7.30 -13.14
C THR A 42 0.04 -8.59 -13.96
N ALA A 43 -0.29 -9.71 -13.32
CA ALA A 43 -0.38 -11.03 -13.89
C ALA A 43 -1.82 -11.55 -13.82
N ILE A 44 -2.19 -12.38 -14.78
CA ILE A 44 -3.34 -13.28 -14.67
C ILE A 44 -2.90 -14.51 -13.89
N VAL A 45 -3.65 -14.86 -12.86
CA VAL A 45 -3.46 -16.08 -12.09
C VAL A 45 -4.48 -17.11 -12.56
N GLN A 46 -4.01 -18.31 -12.88
CA GLN A 46 -4.85 -19.43 -13.34
C GLN A 46 -4.52 -20.72 -12.61
N SER A 47 -5.47 -21.63 -12.57
CA SER A 47 -5.24 -23.01 -12.10
C SER A 47 -4.41 -23.82 -13.10
N SER A 48 -3.96 -25.02 -12.70
CA SER A 48 -3.33 -26.00 -13.60
C SER A 48 -4.24 -26.39 -14.79
N ALA A 49 -5.56 -26.32 -14.62
CA ALA A 49 -6.54 -26.51 -15.67
C ALA A 49 -6.83 -25.23 -16.49
N ARG A 50 -6.00 -24.19 -16.38
CA ARG A 50 -6.11 -22.90 -17.10
C ARG A 50 -7.39 -22.11 -16.83
N ARG A 51 -8.08 -22.37 -15.72
CA ARG A 51 -9.20 -21.54 -15.28
C ARG A 51 -8.71 -20.29 -14.59
N PHE A 52 -9.31 -19.15 -14.90
CA PHE A 52 -9.02 -17.89 -14.22
C PHE A 52 -9.25 -18.02 -12.70
N LEU A 53 -8.35 -17.45 -11.91
CA LEU A 53 -8.45 -17.39 -10.45
C LEU A 53 -8.40 -15.94 -9.93
N ALA A 54 -7.48 -15.12 -10.45
CA ALA A 54 -7.28 -13.76 -9.98
C ALA A 54 -6.50 -12.89 -10.97
N ARG A 55 -6.48 -11.57 -10.71
CA ARG A 55 -5.43 -10.68 -11.18
C ARG A 55 -4.58 -10.30 -9.98
N ALA A 56 -3.27 -10.38 -10.09
CA ALA A 56 -2.34 -10.16 -9.00
C ALA A 56 -1.10 -9.39 -9.43
N ALA A 57 -0.45 -8.71 -8.50
CA ALA A 57 0.84 -8.09 -8.70
C ALA A 57 1.95 -9.12 -8.47
N TYR A 58 2.74 -9.39 -9.47
CA TYR A 58 3.85 -10.36 -9.40
C TYR A 58 5.14 -9.73 -8.88
N ASN A 59 5.86 -10.49 -8.06
CA ASN A 59 7.20 -10.13 -7.61
C ASN A 59 8.09 -11.37 -7.53
N ALA A 60 9.03 -11.49 -8.46
CA ALA A 60 9.97 -12.61 -8.53
C ALA A 60 10.97 -12.66 -7.36
N LYS A 61 11.11 -11.59 -6.59
CA LYS A 61 12.10 -11.45 -5.50
C LYS A 61 11.52 -11.76 -4.12
N SER A 62 10.20 -11.88 -4.00
CA SER A 62 9.52 -12.11 -2.72
C SER A 62 9.10 -13.57 -2.55
N GLN A 63 9.06 -14.05 -1.31
CA GLN A 63 8.42 -15.32 -0.97
C GLN A 63 6.90 -15.27 -1.18
N ILE A 64 6.28 -14.08 -1.08
CA ILE A 64 4.93 -13.82 -1.56
C ILE A 64 5.05 -13.46 -3.04
N ALA A 65 5.06 -14.48 -3.90
CA ALA A 65 5.28 -14.33 -5.34
C ALA A 65 4.25 -13.43 -6.03
N ALA A 66 3.02 -13.39 -5.52
CA ALA A 66 2.02 -12.45 -6.01
C ALA A 66 1.03 -12.03 -4.92
N ARG A 67 0.55 -10.79 -5.01
CA ARG A 67 -0.50 -10.23 -4.14
C ARG A 67 -1.73 -9.92 -4.98
N VAL A 68 -2.87 -10.43 -4.54
CA VAL A 68 -4.14 -10.35 -5.29
C VAL A 68 -4.66 -8.92 -5.32
N TRP A 69 -4.96 -8.45 -6.52
CA TRP A 69 -5.74 -7.25 -6.73
C TRP A 69 -7.24 -7.56 -6.77
N THR A 70 -7.66 -8.52 -7.56
CA THR A 70 -9.08 -8.87 -7.71
C THR A 70 -9.26 -10.33 -8.10
N LEU A 71 -10.36 -10.92 -7.64
CA LEU A 71 -10.82 -12.26 -8.05
C LEU A 71 -11.78 -12.21 -9.25
N ARG A 72 -12.10 -11.01 -9.75
CA ARG A 72 -13.00 -10.79 -10.86
C ARG A 72 -12.23 -10.74 -12.17
N GLU A 73 -12.64 -11.55 -13.12
CA GLU A 73 -12.03 -11.61 -14.45
C GLU A 73 -12.34 -10.35 -15.28
N ASP A 74 -13.51 -9.76 -15.09
CA ASP A 74 -13.99 -8.55 -15.78
C ASP A 74 -13.46 -7.24 -15.18
N GLU A 75 -12.70 -7.29 -14.09
CA GLU A 75 -12.14 -6.11 -13.42
C GLU A 75 -10.66 -5.92 -13.77
N PRO A 76 -10.32 -4.97 -14.66
CA PRO A 76 -8.93 -4.68 -14.98
C PRO A 76 -8.21 -3.99 -13.80
N VAL A 77 -6.90 -4.27 -13.68
CA VAL A 77 -6.03 -3.54 -12.74
C VAL A 77 -5.45 -2.34 -13.47
N ASP A 78 -6.07 -1.20 -13.29
CA ASP A 78 -5.77 0.06 -13.96
C ASP A 78 -5.85 1.26 -12.98
N HIS A 79 -5.62 2.46 -13.49
CA HIS A 79 -5.71 3.69 -12.72
C HIS A 79 -7.10 3.89 -12.08
N ALA A 80 -8.16 3.46 -12.75
CA ALA A 80 -9.53 3.60 -12.24
C ALA A 80 -9.76 2.70 -11.03
N LEU A 81 -9.26 1.45 -11.07
CA LEU A 81 -9.30 0.55 -9.91
C LEU A 81 -8.56 1.13 -8.71
N ILE A 82 -7.31 1.59 -8.92
CA ILE A 82 -6.48 2.15 -7.86
C ILE A 82 -7.17 3.35 -7.22
N LYS A 83 -7.67 4.29 -8.04
CA LYS A 83 -8.40 5.46 -7.56
C LYS A 83 -9.62 5.06 -6.72
N ARG A 84 -10.48 4.16 -7.22
CA ARG A 84 -11.68 3.70 -6.50
C ARG A 84 -11.34 3.10 -5.12
N ARG A 85 -10.26 2.32 -5.03
CA ARG A 85 -9.84 1.70 -3.77
C ARG A 85 -9.29 2.69 -2.77
N VAL A 86 -8.49 3.66 -3.21
CA VAL A 86 -8.05 4.76 -2.35
C VAL A 86 -9.27 5.55 -1.85
N GLN A 87 -10.21 5.89 -2.73
CA GLN A 87 -11.44 6.58 -2.35
C GLN A 87 -12.26 5.78 -1.32
N ALA A 88 -12.44 4.47 -1.56
CA ALA A 88 -13.20 3.61 -0.64
C ALA A 88 -12.52 3.45 0.73
N ALA A 89 -11.18 3.38 0.78
CA ALA A 89 -10.44 3.35 2.03
C ALA A 89 -10.60 4.65 2.81
N LEU A 90 -10.44 5.78 2.15
CA LEU A 90 -10.56 7.10 2.75
C LEU A 90 -11.98 7.41 3.21
N ALA A 91 -13.00 7.06 2.43
CA ALA A 91 -14.41 7.32 2.75
C ALA A 91 -14.82 6.78 4.13
N ARG A 92 -14.15 5.74 4.62
CA ARG A 92 -14.42 5.15 5.94
C ARG A 92 -13.75 5.88 7.11
N ARG A 93 -12.71 6.68 6.85
CA ARG A 93 -11.81 7.19 7.90
C ARG A 93 -11.50 8.68 7.77
N LEU A 94 -11.82 9.28 6.64
CA LEU A 94 -11.43 10.66 6.33
C LEU A 94 -12.12 11.68 7.25
N ASP A 95 -13.41 11.48 7.55
CA ASP A 95 -14.14 12.37 8.44
C ASP A 95 -13.60 12.27 9.88
N ALA A 96 -13.24 11.05 10.31
CA ALA A 96 -12.59 10.86 11.62
C ALA A 96 -11.25 11.58 11.68
N TRP A 97 -10.47 11.58 10.61
CA TRP A 97 -9.21 12.32 10.56
C TRP A 97 -9.39 13.84 10.51
N ARG A 98 -10.38 14.32 9.73
CA ARG A 98 -10.69 15.76 9.64
C ARG A 98 -11.22 16.35 10.95
N SER A 99 -11.98 15.56 11.69
CA SER A 99 -12.54 15.96 13.00
C SER A 99 -11.64 15.60 14.19
N ALA A 100 -10.52 14.94 13.94
CA ALA A 100 -9.60 14.54 15.00
C ALA A 100 -8.87 15.77 15.58
N ASP A 101 -8.41 15.60 16.82
CA ASP A 101 -7.43 16.49 17.45
C ASP A 101 -6.26 16.74 16.47
N PRO A 102 -5.80 17.99 16.26
CA PRO A 102 -4.68 18.30 15.37
C PRO A 102 -3.39 17.52 15.66
N GLN A 103 -3.28 16.90 16.81
CA GLN A 103 -2.15 16.06 17.21
C GLN A 103 -2.44 14.56 17.05
N ALA A 104 -3.65 14.17 16.61
CA ALA A 104 -4.03 12.78 16.48
C ALA A 104 -3.32 12.07 15.33
N LEU A 105 -3.06 10.78 15.54
CA LEU A 105 -2.67 9.83 14.52
C LEU A 105 -3.90 9.02 14.11
N VAL A 106 -4.20 8.99 12.81
CA VAL A 106 -5.30 8.19 12.26
C VAL A 106 -4.78 7.31 11.12
N GLN A 107 -5.06 6.02 11.18
CA GLN A 107 -4.78 5.11 10.06
C GLN A 107 -5.84 5.31 8.98
N LEU A 108 -5.43 5.76 7.80
CA LEU A 108 -6.30 6.07 6.67
C LEU A 108 -6.42 4.93 5.67
N VAL A 109 -5.35 4.16 5.47
CA VAL A 109 -5.32 2.98 4.60
C VAL A 109 -4.66 1.82 5.32
N ASP A 110 -5.29 0.65 5.25
CA ASP A 110 -4.86 -0.59 5.89
C ASP A 110 -4.73 -1.73 4.86
N ALA A 111 -3.73 -1.62 4.04
CA ALA A 111 -3.21 -2.65 3.14
C ALA A 111 -4.29 -3.54 2.47
N GLU A 112 -4.21 -4.84 2.71
CA GLU A 112 -5.09 -5.85 2.12
C GLU A 112 -6.55 -5.68 2.53
N GLN A 113 -6.84 -5.15 3.72
CA GLN A 113 -8.22 -4.87 4.18
C GLN A 113 -8.91 -3.82 3.31
N ASP A 114 -8.13 -2.91 2.74
CA ASP A 114 -8.60 -1.88 1.82
C ASP A 114 -8.41 -2.24 0.35
N GLY A 115 -7.95 -3.46 0.07
CA GLY A 115 -7.67 -3.94 -1.28
C GLY A 115 -6.50 -3.21 -1.94
N LEU A 116 -5.58 -2.63 -1.16
CA LEU A 116 -4.35 -1.95 -1.60
C LEU A 116 -3.13 -2.70 -1.04
N PRO A 117 -2.76 -3.86 -1.62
CA PRO A 117 -1.85 -4.83 -1.01
C PRO A 117 -0.50 -4.24 -0.61
N GLY A 118 -0.25 -4.15 0.70
CA GLY A 118 1.00 -3.64 1.27
C GLY A 118 1.08 -2.12 1.39
N LEU A 119 -0.01 -1.36 1.17
CA LEU A 119 -0.05 0.09 1.41
C LEU A 119 -0.55 0.40 2.82
N LEU A 120 0.27 1.11 3.60
CA LEU A 120 -0.19 1.74 4.84
C LEU A 120 -0.13 3.26 4.67
N VAL A 121 -1.19 3.94 5.08
CA VAL A 121 -1.23 5.41 5.10
C VAL A 121 -1.74 5.87 6.46
N HIS A 122 -0.94 6.71 7.12
CA HIS A 122 -1.28 7.36 8.37
C HIS A 122 -1.40 8.86 8.18
N GLY A 123 -2.48 9.45 8.68
CA GLY A 123 -2.67 10.87 8.78
C GLY A 123 -2.19 11.39 10.14
N TYR A 124 -1.34 12.40 10.13
CA TYR A 124 -0.83 13.10 11.31
C TYR A 124 -1.28 14.55 11.25
N GLY A 125 -1.81 15.05 12.36
CA GLY A 125 -2.44 16.37 12.40
C GLY A 125 -3.73 16.37 11.57
N GLY A 126 -4.81 16.97 12.03
CA GLY A 126 -6.03 17.10 11.22
C GLY A 126 -5.77 17.86 9.92
N ALA A 127 -6.67 17.77 8.95
CA ALA A 127 -6.55 18.45 7.66
C ALA A 127 -6.38 19.97 7.78
N ASP A 128 -6.86 20.56 8.88
CA ASP A 128 -6.86 22.00 9.18
C ASP A 128 -5.97 22.37 10.38
N GLY A 129 -4.88 21.64 10.62
CA GLY A 129 -4.00 21.82 11.78
C GLY A 129 -3.68 23.29 12.05
N GLU A 130 -3.76 23.73 13.33
CA GLU A 130 -3.40 25.06 13.75
C GLU A 130 -2.00 25.45 13.27
N GLY A 131 -1.90 26.54 12.52
CA GLY A 131 -0.64 27.07 12.00
C GLY A 131 -0.53 27.11 10.49
N GLY A 132 -1.60 26.77 9.72
CA GLY A 132 -1.62 26.91 8.27
C GLY A 132 -0.72 25.91 7.49
N GLN A 133 -0.06 25.02 8.18
CA GLN A 133 0.60 23.85 7.62
C GLN A 133 -0.39 22.69 7.76
N GLY A 134 -1.11 22.35 6.72
CA GLY A 134 -1.98 21.18 6.70
C GLY A 134 -1.24 19.95 7.24
N GLY A 135 -1.96 18.95 7.77
CA GLY A 135 -1.38 17.73 8.32
C GLY A 135 -0.43 17.02 7.34
N TYR A 136 0.10 15.88 7.76
CA TYR A 136 1.00 15.05 6.97
C TYR A 136 0.37 13.69 6.72
N LEU A 137 0.46 13.21 5.47
CA LEU A 137 0.22 11.80 5.15
C LEU A 137 1.56 11.07 5.10
N VAL A 138 1.73 10.07 5.96
CA VAL A 138 2.90 9.19 5.91
C VAL A 138 2.51 7.88 5.26
N CYS A 139 3.12 7.59 4.11
CA CYS A 139 2.85 6.41 3.30
C CYS A 139 3.99 5.39 3.43
N GLN A 140 3.62 4.12 3.61
CA GLN A 140 4.53 2.98 3.52
C GLN A 140 4.11 2.10 2.36
N PHE A 141 4.95 2.03 1.33
CA PHE A 141 4.75 1.15 0.17
C PHE A 141 5.52 -0.15 0.41
N ASN A 142 4.93 -1.04 1.19
CA ASN A 142 5.57 -2.24 1.73
C ASN A 142 5.62 -3.41 0.74
N ALA A 143 4.94 -3.33 -0.40
CA ALA A 143 4.93 -4.38 -1.41
C ALA A 143 5.15 -3.82 -2.81
N ALA A 144 5.69 -4.67 -3.70
CA ALA A 144 5.88 -4.33 -5.11
C ALA A 144 4.58 -3.93 -5.81
N ALA A 145 3.45 -4.48 -5.38
CA ALA A 145 2.12 -4.15 -5.87
C ALA A 145 1.85 -2.64 -5.84
N VAL A 146 1.95 -2.03 -4.67
CA VAL A 146 1.69 -0.60 -4.47
C VAL A 146 2.89 0.28 -4.83
N GLU A 147 4.10 -0.24 -4.79
CA GLU A 147 5.28 0.46 -5.32
C GLU A 147 5.11 0.75 -6.83
N PHE A 148 4.57 -0.22 -7.58
CA PHE A 148 4.30 -0.07 -9.01
C PHE A 148 3.26 1.02 -9.30
N TRP A 149 2.24 1.15 -8.45
CA TRP A 149 1.15 2.10 -8.57
C TRP A 149 1.32 3.36 -7.72
N LYS A 150 2.54 3.63 -7.22
CA LYS A 150 2.82 4.73 -6.30
C LYS A 150 2.30 6.08 -6.79
N VAL A 151 2.57 6.45 -8.03
CA VAL A 151 2.17 7.77 -8.57
C VAL A 151 0.65 7.94 -8.57
N PRO A 152 -0.16 7.04 -9.14
CA PRO A 152 -1.61 7.12 -9.06
C PRO A 152 -2.17 7.12 -7.62
N ILE A 153 -1.54 6.36 -6.72
CA ILE A 153 -1.94 6.33 -5.30
C ILE A 153 -1.74 7.70 -4.65
N VAL A 154 -0.54 8.29 -4.80
CA VAL A 154 -0.23 9.61 -4.23
C VAL A 154 -1.14 10.69 -4.79
N GLN A 155 -1.39 10.67 -6.10
CA GLN A 155 -2.31 11.61 -6.74
C GLN A 155 -3.74 11.48 -6.20
N ALA A 156 -4.22 10.25 -5.96
CA ALA A 156 -5.53 10.01 -5.38
C ALA A 156 -5.58 10.49 -3.92
N LEU A 157 -4.55 10.21 -3.12
CA LEU A 157 -4.46 10.68 -1.73
C LEU A 157 -4.51 12.21 -1.65
N LEU A 158 -3.69 12.92 -2.42
CA LEU A 158 -3.68 14.39 -2.46
C LEU A 158 -5.07 14.95 -2.80
N ARG A 159 -5.70 14.38 -3.82
CA ARG A 159 -7.00 14.84 -4.31
C ARG A 159 -8.14 14.63 -3.31
N GLU A 160 -8.21 13.44 -2.72
CA GLU A 160 -9.33 13.04 -1.85
C GLU A 160 -9.20 13.62 -0.45
N THR A 161 -7.97 13.77 0.07
CA THR A 161 -7.75 14.31 1.41
C THR A 161 -7.66 15.84 1.44
N GLY A 162 -7.18 16.45 0.37
CA GLY A 162 -6.79 17.87 0.33
C GLY A 162 -5.48 18.17 1.08
N CYS A 163 -4.84 17.18 1.70
CA CYS A 163 -3.58 17.36 2.42
C CYS A 163 -2.43 17.55 1.42
N PRO A 164 -1.69 18.66 1.47
CA PRO A 164 -0.62 18.93 0.51
C PRO A 164 0.64 18.11 0.76
N ASN A 165 0.84 17.60 1.98
CA ASN A 165 2.10 17.02 2.43
C ASN A 165 2.01 15.50 2.48
N VAL A 166 2.75 14.81 1.60
CA VAL A 166 2.83 13.35 1.55
C VAL A 166 4.29 12.92 1.68
N TYR A 167 4.58 12.14 2.70
CA TYR A 167 5.92 11.63 2.99
C TYR A 167 5.98 10.11 2.83
N GLU A 168 7.00 9.60 2.15
CA GLU A 168 7.29 8.16 2.08
C GLU A 168 8.23 7.76 3.21
N ARG A 169 7.80 6.81 4.03
CA ARG A 169 8.62 6.13 5.03
C ARG A 169 8.72 4.65 4.68
N SER A 170 9.88 4.05 4.86
CA SER A 170 10.09 2.63 4.60
C SER A 170 10.46 1.88 5.86
N ASP A 171 9.90 0.68 6.02
CA ASP A 171 10.44 -0.34 6.90
C ASP A 171 11.48 -1.16 6.12
N LYS A 172 12.72 -1.16 6.62
CA LYS A 172 13.83 -1.82 5.94
C LYS A 172 13.62 -3.32 5.80
N LEU A 173 13.19 -4.00 6.88
CA LEU A 173 13.04 -5.46 6.88
C LEU A 173 11.93 -5.89 5.91
N VAL A 174 10.81 -5.17 5.91
CA VAL A 174 9.69 -5.46 5.02
C VAL A 174 10.08 -5.22 3.56
N ARG A 175 10.78 -4.13 3.26
CA ARG A 175 11.18 -3.80 1.90
C ARG A 175 12.29 -4.72 1.37
N ASP A 176 13.23 -5.12 2.21
CA ASP A 176 14.27 -6.09 1.85
C ASP A 176 13.63 -7.47 1.48
N ALA A 177 12.61 -7.91 2.24
CA ALA A 177 11.87 -9.14 1.94
C ALA A 177 11.11 -9.09 0.60
N GLU A 178 10.76 -7.90 0.13
CA GLU A 178 10.16 -7.66 -1.19
C GLU A 178 11.20 -7.36 -2.29
N GLY A 179 12.50 -7.31 -1.95
CA GLY A 179 13.57 -6.92 -2.87
C GLY A 179 13.45 -5.47 -3.35
N LEU A 180 12.90 -4.60 -2.52
CA LEU A 180 12.69 -3.18 -2.77
C LEU A 180 13.70 -2.33 -2.01
N PHE A 181 14.12 -1.21 -2.61
CA PHE A 181 15.01 -0.26 -1.94
C PHE A 181 14.29 0.53 -0.86
N VAL A 182 14.98 0.77 0.25
CA VAL A 182 14.51 1.69 1.31
C VAL A 182 14.44 3.12 0.75
N LYS A 183 13.34 3.80 1.05
CA LYS A 183 13.09 5.19 0.64
C LYS A 183 12.50 5.97 1.82
N ALA A 184 13.01 7.17 2.02
CA ALA A 184 12.51 8.14 2.99
C ALA A 184 12.60 9.52 2.34
N ARG A 185 11.45 10.10 1.96
CA ARG A 185 11.43 11.38 1.22
C ARG A 185 10.02 11.97 1.16
N ALA A 186 9.95 13.29 0.97
CA ALA A 186 8.70 13.92 0.57
C ALA A 186 8.32 13.46 -0.86
N LEU A 187 7.07 13.06 -1.04
CA LEU A 187 6.46 12.74 -2.34
C LEU A 187 5.67 13.92 -2.88
N ALA A 188 5.16 14.77 -1.99
CA ALA A 188 4.49 16.03 -2.28
C ALA A 188 4.59 16.96 -1.07
N GLY A 189 4.56 18.27 -1.32
CA GLY A 189 4.58 19.30 -0.30
C GLY A 189 5.88 19.34 0.50
N GLU A 190 5.77 19.66 1.78
CA GLU A 190 6.91 19.86 2.68
C GLU A 190 7.30 18.57 3.40
N GLU A 191 8.58 18.48 3.76
CA GLU A 191 9.09 17.41 4.60
C GLU A 191 8.61 17.62 6.05
N PRO A 192 8.15 16.57 6.75
CA PRO A 192 7.73 16.69 8.14
C PRO A 192 8.88 17.16 9.04
N PRO A 193 8.58 17.96 10.09
CA PRO A 193 9.58 18.36 11.08
C PRO A 193 10.11 17.14 11.83
N GLN A 194 11.35 17.23 12.30
CA GLN A 194 11.98 16.16 13.07
C GLN A 194 11.21 15.80 14.34
N ARG A 195 10.52 16.78 14.93
CA ARG A 195 9.81 16.62 16.18
C ARG A 195 8.40 17.16 16.05
N LEU A 196 7.45 16.25 15.92
CA LEU A 196 6.02 16.54 15.91
C LEU A 196 5.38 15.99 17.19
N MET A 197 4.49 16.77 17.81
CA MET A 197 3.70 16.24 18.93
C MET A 197 2.57 15.39 18.40
N VAL A 198 2.57 14.11 18.75
CA VAL A 198 1.60 13.13 18.28
C VAL A 198 0.85 12.54 19.47
N ARG A 199 -0.48 12.53 19.38
CA ARG A 199 -1.36 11.90 20.35
C ARG A 199 -1.65 10.45 19.95
N GLU A 200 -1.24 9.54 20.81
CA GLU A 200 -1.54 8.11 20.70
C GLU A 200 -2.37 7.70 21.93
N GLY A 201 -3.68 7.52 21.72
CA GLY A 201 -4.64 7.39 22.81
C GLY A 201 -4.67 8.66 23.68
N GLU A 202 -4.49 8.51 24.98
CA GLU A 202 -4.44 9.64 25.93
C GLU A 202 -3.04 10.30 26.07
N ARG A 203 -2.02 9.73 25.43
CA ARG A 203 -0.64 10.14 25.59
C ARG A 203 -0.16 11.01 24.45
N LEU A 204 0.32 12.20 24.79
CA LEU A 204 1.01 13.09 23.88
C LEU A 204 2.52 12.83 23.92
N LYS A 205 3.11 12.52 22.76
CA LYS A 205 4.53 12.15 22.63
C LYS A 205 5.20 12.93 21.50
N PRO A 206 6.43 13.43 21.69
CA PRO A 206 7.22 13.94 20.59
C PRO A 206 7.70 12.78 19.71
N MET A 207 7.47 12.87 18.41
CA MET A 207 7.79 11.81 17.44
C MET A 207 8.41 12.40 16.18
N ASP A 208 9.41 11.71 15.63
CA ASP A 208 9.84 11.90 14.25
C ASP A 208 9.02 10.99 13.35
N ILE A 209 8.00 11.54 12.72
CA ILE A 209 7.09 10.75 11.87
C ILE A 209 7.75 10.22 10.59
N ARG A 210 8.92 10.76 10.20
CA ARG A 210 9.72 10.31 9.06
C ARG A 210 10.35 8.94 9.33
N THR A 211 10.71 8.68 10.58
CA THR A 211 11.35 7.43 11.02
C THR A 211 10.44 6.56 11.89
N GLY A 212 9.43 7.16 12.51
CA GLY A 212 8.60 6.53 13.55
C GLY A 212 9.26 6.54 14.93
N PHE A 213 10.39 7.23 15.10
CA PHE A 213 11.08 7.32 16.38
C PHE A 213 10.31 8.21 17.35
N THR A 214 10.08 7.69 18.56
CA THR A 214 9.49 8.45 19.66
C THR A 214 10.59 8.93 20.58
N TYR A 215 10.69 10.26 20.79
CA TYR A 215 11.68 10.84 21.68
C TYR A 215 11.29 10.57 23.14
N PRO A 216 12.27 10.32 24.01
CA PRO A 216 12.03 10.32 25.46
C PRO A 216 11.53 11.70 25.91
N ARG A 217 10.77 11.71 27.00
CA ARG A 217 10.27 12.93 27.65
C ARG A 217 11.39 13.70 28.32
#